data_b7917b5dc1cba6a385109153f17d6772
#
_entry.id   b7917b5dc1cba6a385109153f17d6772
#
_cell.length_a   1.000
_cell.length_b   1.000
_cell.length_c   1.000
_cell.angle_alpha   90.00
_cell.angle_beta   90.00
_cell.angle_gamma   90.00
#
_symmetry.space_group_name_H-M   'P 1'
#
loop_
_entity.id
_entity.type
_entity.pdbx_description
1 polymer ?
#
loop_
_entity_poly.entity_id
_entity_poly.type
_entity_poly.pdbx_seq_one_letter_code
_entity_poly.pdbx_strand_id
1 'polypeptide(L)'
;MDIASISSRAPAPAVRNAAQRMHVRAFRGSKAQLNRRHWVRDDMFATAFLNALSVVFPRGEAFMIEALHPWRNRTDGQLQRDIATFIEQEAAHSREHVGFNNLARLFVGDSLIE
;
A
#
# COMPACT_ATOMS: atom_id res chain seq x y z
N MET A 1 -10.19 51.63 -30.00
CA MET A 1 -9.17 50.66 -29.56
C MET A 1 -9.90 49.58 -28.78
N ASP A 2 -10.23 48.48 -29.46
CA ASP A 2 -10.90 47.34 -28.83
C ASP A 2 -9.86 46.40 -28.25
N ILE A 3 -9.92 46.24 -26.92
CA ILE A 3 -9.10 45.26 -26.23
C ILE A 3 -9.89 43.95 -26.23
N ALA A 4 -9.55 43.05 -27.16
CA ALA A 4 -10.13 41.72 -27.24
C ALA A 4 -9.90 40.96 -25.94
N SER A 5 -10.98 40.59 -25.26
CA SER A 5 -11.05 39.73 -24.11
C SER A 5 -10.53 38.35 -24.49
N ILE A 6 -9.33 37.99 -24.02
CA ILE A 6 -8.78 36.63 -24.12
C ILE A 6 -9.42 35.82 -23.01
N SER A 7 -10.53 35.14 -23.35
CA SER A 7 -11.14 34.16 -22.48
C SER A 7 -10.22 32.92 -22.40
N SER A 8 -9.39 32.88 -21.37
CA SER A 8 -8.59 31.70 -21.02
C SER A 8 -9.52 30.59 -20.45
N ARG A 9 -10.04 29.77 -21.34
CA ARG A 9 -10.78 28.58 -20.94
C ARG A 9 -9.76 27.56 -20.44
N ALA A 10 -9.77 27.29 -19.15
CA ALA A 10 -8.99 26.18 -18.57
C ALA A 10 -9.29 24.86 -19.30
N PRO A 11 -8.27 24.04 -19.61
CA PRO A 11 -8.51 22.75 -20.25
C PRO A 11 -9.39 21.88 -19.35
N ALA A 12 -10.41 21.27 -19.94
CA ALA A 12 -11.27 20.31 -19.24
C ALA A 12 -10.41 19.19 -18.66
N PRO A 13 -10.71 18.69 -17.43
CA PRO A 13 -9.96 17.60 -16.86
C PRO A 13 -10.01 16.40 -17.81
N ALA A 14 -8.83 15.89 -18.14
CA ALA A 14 -8.68 14.73 -19.00
C ALA A 14 -9.53 13.57 -18.45
N VAL A 15 -10.47 13.06 -19.25
CA VAL A 15 -11.26 11.88 -18.91
C VAL A 15 -10.28 10.74 -18.69
N ARG A 16 -10.11 10.29 -17.45
CA ARG A 16 -9.29 9.13 -17.13
C ARG A 16 -9.86 7.91 -17.84
N ASN A 17 -9.11 7.36 -18.76
CA ASN A 17 -9.49 6.17 -19.52
C ASN A 17 -9.79 4.99 -18.57
N ALA A 18 -10.70 4.11 -18.98
CA ALA A 18 -11.07 2.90 -18.21
C ALA A 18 -9.85 2.04 -17.83
N ALA A 19 -8.74 2.14 -18.59
CA ALA A 19 -7.45 1.50 -18.31
C ALA A 19 -6.72 2.05 -17.06
N GLN A 20 -7.13 3.19 -16.51
CA GLN A 20 -6.52 3.83 -15.33
C GLN A 20 -7.30 3.57 -14.02
N ARG A 21 -8.24 2.64 -14.03
CA ARG A 21 -8.96 2.27 -12.81
C ARG A 21 -8.03 1.50 -11.87
N MET A 22 -8.11 1.84 -10.58
CA MET A 22 -7.44 1.06 -9.54
C MET A 22 -8.09 -0.32 -9.42
N HIS A 23 -7.27 -1.34 -9.24
CA HIS A 23 -7.71 -2.71 -9.02
C HIS A 23 -7.03 -3.27 -7.78
N VAL A 24 -7.80 -3.94 -6.92
CA VAL A 24 -7.23 -4.70 -5.81
C VAL A 24 -6.42 -5.87 -6.37
N ARG A 25 -5.14 -5.93 -5.98
CA ARG A 25 -4.26 -7.04 -6.34
C ARG A 25 -4.18 -8.01 -5.18
N ALA A 26 -4.63 -9.23 -5.40
CA ALA A 26 -4.36 -10.32 -4.47
C ALA A 26 -2.90 -10.77 -4.67
N PHE A 27 -2.00 -10.27 -3.83
CA PHE A 27 -0.64 -10.76 -3.79
C PHE A 27 -0.60 -12.06 -2.98
N ARG A 28 -0.30 -13.14 -3.66
CA ARG A 28 -0.01 -14.43 -3.02
C ARG A 28 1.49 -14.66 -3.08
N GLY A 29 2.23 -13.86 -2.32
CA GLY A 29 3.67 -14.01 -2.20
C GLY A 29 4.03 -15.40 -1.66
N SER A 30 5.03 -16.02 -2.26
CA SER A 30 5.54 -17.30 -1.76
C SER A 30 6.27 -17.07 -0.44
N LYS A 31 5.59 -17.37 0.68
CA LYS A 31 6.21 -17.42 2.01
C LYS A 31 7.30 -18.52 2.10
N ALA A 32 7.38 -19.41 1.12
CA ALA A 32 8.39 -20.45 1.02
C ALA A 32 9.83 -19.92 0.86
N GLN A 33 10.02 -18.68 0.41
CA GLN A 33 11.36 -18.07 0.32
C GLN A 33 11.87 -17.53 1.67
N LEU A 34 11.01 -17.49 2.70
CA LEU A 34 11.36 -17.02 4.05
C LEU A 34 11.94 -18.10 4.96
N ASN A 35 12.34 -19.23 4.41
CA ASN A 35 12.92 -20.35 5.18
C ASN A 35 14.40 -20.13 5.56
N ARG A 36 14.95 -18.94 5.30
CA ARG A 36 16.34 -18.57 5.61
C ARG A 36 16.38 -17.39 6.57
N ARG A 37 17.28 -17.48 7.56
CA ARG A 37 17.51 -16.38 8.52
C ARG A 37 17.80 -15.05 7.85
N HIS A 38 18.64 -15.06 6.81
CA HIS A 38 18.96 -13.88 6.00
C HIS A 38 18.37 -14.04 4.60
N TRP A 39 17.05 -13.90 4.52
CA TRP A 39 16.29 -14.18 3.30
C TRP A 39 16.55 -13.19 2.16
N VAL A 40 17.11 -12.01 2.43
CA VAL A 40 17.52 -11.04 1.41
C VAL A 40 18.95 -11.35 0.97
N ARG A 41 19.11 -12.25 0.01
CA ARG A 41 20.39 -12.60 -0.62
C ARG A 41 21.51 -12.94 0.38
N ASP A 42 21.17 -13.53 1.52
CA ASP A 42 22.07 -13.79 2.64
C ASP A 42 22.70 -12.54 3.27
N ASP A 43 22.17 -11.35 2.99
CA ASP A 43 22.59 -10.09 3.58
C ASP A 43 21.83 -9.85 4.89
N MET A 44 22.58 -9.81 5.99
CA MET A 44 22.03 -9.62 7.33
C MET A 44 21.44 -8.22 7.51
N PHE A 45 22.12 -7.18 7.01
CA PHE A 45 21.68 -5.80 7.15
C PHE A 45 20.42 -5.53 6.34
N ALA A 46 20.40 -5.94 5.06
CA ALA A 46 19.24 -5.78 4.20
C ALA A 46 18.03 -6.54 4.76
N THR A 47 18.24 -7.76 5.30
CA THR A 47 17.19 -8.55 5.95
C THR A 47 16.65 -7.83 7.18
N ALA A 48 17.50 -7.34 8.08
CA ALA A 48 17.09 -6.62 9.28
C ALA A 48 16.33 -5.34 8.93
N PHE A 49 16.80 -4.57 7.94
CA PHE A 49 16.15 -3.36 7.47
C PHE A 49 14.74 -3.64 6.93
N LEU A 50 14.58 -4.63 6.04
CA LEU A 50 13.28 -4.96 5.47
C LEU A 50 12.32 -5.59 6.50
N ASN A 51 12.83 -6.36 7.46
CA ASN A 51 12.03 -6.85 8.58
C ASN A 51 11.51 -5.69 9.44
N ALA A 52 12.37 -4.74 9.81
CA ALA A 52 11.98 -3.56 10.59
C ALA A 52 10.93 -2.71 9.84
N LEU A 53 11.13 -2.50 8.55
CA LEU A 53 10.19 -1.79 7.71
C LEU A 53 8.82 -2.50 7.66
N SER A 54 8.82 -3.82 7.49
CA SER A 54 7.58 -4.62 7.49
C SER A 54 6.81 -4.53 8.80
N VAL A 55 7.48 -4.40 9.94
CA VAL A 55 6.84 -4.27 11.26
C VAL A 55 6.00 -2.99 11.38
N VAL A 56 6.42 -1.90 10.75
CA VAL A 56 5.72 -0.61 10.85
C VAL A 56 4.57 -0.46 9.84
N PHE A 57 4.58 -1.22 8.75
CA PHE A 57 3.57 -1.09 7.69
C PHE A 57 2.13 -1.31 8.16
N PRO A 58 1.77 -2.35 8.94
CA PRO A 58 0.37 -2.54 9.35
C PRO A 58 -0.23 -1.34 10.09
N ARG A 59 0.57 -0.62 10.87
CA ARG A 59 0.12 0.61 11.55
C ARG A 59 -0.04 1.77 10.59
N GLY A 60 0.89 1.93 9.63
CA GLY A 60 0.79 2.95 8.58
C GLY A 60 -0.42 2.73 7.68
N GLU A 61 -0.68 1.49 7.29
CA GLU A 61 -1.83 1.09 6.47
C GLU A 61 -3.15 1.31 7.21
N ALA A 62 -3.22 0.96 8.50
CA ALA A 62 -4.38 1.24 9.33
C ALA A 62 -4.66 2.75 9.42
N PHE A 63 -3.62 3.57 9.60
CA PHE A 63 -3.75 5.03 9.60
C PHE A 63 -4.31 5.56 8.27
N MET A 64 -3.81 5.07 7.13
CA MET A 64 -4.32 5.48 5.82
C MET A 64 -5.78 5.08 5.62
N ILE A 65 -6.16 3.87 6.05
CA ILE A 65 -7.55 3.38 6.00
C ILE A 65 -8.45 4.27 6.84
N GLU A 66 -8.06 4.57 8.09
CA GLU A 66 -8.82 5.43 9.00
C GLU A 66 -8.98 6.86 8.45
N ALA A 67 -7.92 7.42 7.87
CA ALA A 67 -7.95 8.75 7.28
C ALA A 67 -8.91 8.85 6.08
N LEU A 68 -9.03 7.79 5.30
CA LEU A 68 -9.89 7.77 4.10
C LEU A 68 -11.33 7.29 4.39
N HIS A 69 -11.53 6.57 5.47
CA HIS A 69 -12.83 5.98 5.78
C HIS A 69 -13.99 7.00 5.83
N PRO A 70 -13.87 8.21 6.44
CA PRO A 70 -14.92 9.22 6.42
C PRO A 70 -15.28 9.73 5.04
N TRP A 71 -14.34 9.68 4.09
CA TRP A 71 -14.51 10.18 2.72
C TRP A 71 -15.22 9.19 1.81
N ARG A 72 -15.28 7.92 2.19
CA ARG A 72 -15.95 6.86 1.42
C ARG A 72 -17.41 7.19 1.11
N ASN A 73 -18.12 7.84 2.04
CA ASN A 73 -19.53 8.19 1.91
C ASN A 73 -19.77 9.68 1.64
N ARG A 74 -18.70 10.48 1.53
CA ARG A 74 -18.76 11.92 1.27
C ARG A 74 -18.30 12.31 -0.14
N THR A 75 -17.89 11.33 -0.91
CA THR A 75 -17.49 11.48 -2.31
C THR A 75 -18.45 10.69 -3.19
N ASP A 76 -18.40 10.94 -4.48
CA ASP A 76 -19.23 10.28 -5.48
C ASP A 76 -18.39 9.80 -6.67
N GLY A 77 -19.05 9.12 -7.61
CA GLY A 77 -18.50 8.72 -8.87
C GLY A 77 -17.18 7.91 -8.79
N GLN A 78 -16.19 8.31 -9.57
CA GLN A 78 -14.93 7.59 -9.65
C GLN A 78 -14.12 7.70 -8.35
N LEU A 79 -14.11 8.86 -7.70
CA LEU A 79 -13.34 9.06 -6.47
C LEU A 79 -13.82 8.15 -5.35
N GLN A 80 -15.13 7.97 -5.21
CA GLN A 80 -15.69 7.04 -4.22
C GLN A 80 -15.21 5.60 -4.47
N ARG A 81 -15.22 5.16 -5.73
CA ARG A 81 -14.73 3.83 -6.11
C ARG A 81 -13.22 3.67 -5.85
N ASP A 82 -12.43 4.70 -6.17
CA ASP A 82 -10.98 4.66 -5.96
C ASP A 82 -10.65 4.61 -4.47
N ILE A 83 -11.34 5.36 -3.61
CA ILE A 83 -11.19 5.30 -2.15
C ILE A 83 -11.55 3.91 -1.63
N ALA A 84 -12.66 3.33 -2.07
CA ALA A 84 -13.05 1.99 -1.66
C ALA A 84 -12.00 0.94 -2.06
N THR A 85 -11.53 1.00 -3.31
CA THR A 85 -10.50 0.10 -3.83
C THR A 85 -9.17 0.25 -3.09
N PHE A 86 -8.77 1.48 -2.76
CA PHE A 86 -7.56 1.75 -1.98
C PHE A 86 -7.65 1.14 -0.58
N ILE A 87 -8.75 1.39 0.15
CA ILE A 87 -8.98 0.82 1.49
C ILE A 87 -8.89 -0.72 1.45
N GLU A 88 -9.47 -1.34 0.45
CA GLU A 88 -9.46 -2.79 0.27
C GLU A 88 -8.04 -3.31 -0.04
N GLN A 89 -7.28 -2.58 -0.87
CA GLN A 89 -5.89 -2.88 -1.19
C GLN A 89 -4.99 -2.78 0.06
N GLU A 90 -5.11 -1.73 0.85
CA GLU A 90 -4.33 -1.54 2.07
C GLU A 90 -4.67 -2.58 3.13
N ALA A 91 -5.95 -2.95 3.28
CA ALA A 91 -6.34 -4.03 4.17
C ALA A 91 -5.78 -5.39 3.75
N ALA A 92 -5.68 -5.66 2.45
CA ALA A 92 -5.05 -6.88 1.92
C ALA A 92 -3.53 -6.87 2.16
N HIS A 93 -2.87 -5.73 1.93
CA HIS A 93 -1.45 -5.53 2.13
C HIS A 93 -1.06 -5.69 3.61
N SER A 94 -1.83 -5.10 4.50
CA SER A 94 -1.65 -5.24 5.95
C SER A 94 -1.66 -6.70 6.42
N ARG A 95 -2.58 -7.50 5.90
CA ARG A 95 -2.62 -8.95 6.22
C ARG A 95 -1.36 -9.69 5.77
N GLU A 96 -0.81 -9.32 4.61
CA GLU A 96 0.45 -9.91 4.14
C GLU A 96 1.62 -9.55 5.04
N HIS A 97 1.73 -8.27 5.48
CA HIS A 97 2.76 -7.86 6.42
C HIS A 97 2.63 -8.53 7.79
N VAL A 98 1.42 -8.66 8.32
CA VAL A 98 1.19 -9.41 9.57
C VAL A 98 1.63 -10.86 9.44
N GLY A 99 1.26 -11.52 8.34
CA GLY A 99 1.69 -12.90 8.07
C GLY A 99 3.21 -13.03 7.93
N PHE A 100 3.85 -12.10 7.23
CA PHE A 100 5.31 -12.05 7.10
C PHE A 100 5.99 -11.83 8.46
N ASN A 101 5.54 -10.84 9.24
CA ASN A 101 6.12 -10.52 10.54
C ASN A 101 6.04 -11.69 11.53
N ASN A 102 4.95 -12.47 11.49
CA ASN A 102 4.83 -13.67 12.30
C ASN A 102 5.85 -14.75 11.92
N LEU A 103 6.13 -14.92 10.62
CA LEU A 103 7.18 -15.84 10.17
C LEU A 103 8.58 -15.32 10.55
N ALA A 104 8.86 -14.04 10.34
CA ALA A 104 10.16 -13.43 10.65
C ALA A 104 10.50 -13.58 12.15
N ARG A 105 9.52 -13.51 13.05
CA ARG A 105 9.72 -13.72 14.50
C ARG A 105 10.24 -15.10 14.84
N LEU A 106 9.86 -16.12 14.09
CA LEU A 106 10.33 -17.49 14.32
C LEU A 106 11.84 -17.60 14.09
N PHE A 107 12.38 -16.82 13.15
CA PHE A 107 13.83 -16.81 12.85
C PHE A 107 14.64 -15.91 13.80
N VAL A 108 14.01 -14.91 14.41
CA VAL A 108 14.67 -13.99 15.35
C VAL A 108 14.60 -14.56 16.78
N GLY A 109 13.51 -15.22 17.15
CA GLY A 109 13.29 -15.77 18.48
C GLY A 109 14.30 -16.85 18.89
N ASP A 110 14.72 -17.69 17.96
CA ASP A 110 15.71 -18.75 18.21
C ASP A 110 17.13 -18.21 18.43
N SER A 111 17.37 -16.92 18.20
CA SER A 111 18.69 -16.27 18.34
C SER A 111 18.90 -15.56 19.68
N LEU A 112 17.82 -15.39 20.46
CA LEU A 112 17.90 -14.70 21.76
C LEU A 112 17.97 -15.69 22.96
N ILE A 113 18.01 -16.98 22.67
CA ILE A 113 18.02 -18.07 23.70
C ILE A 113 19.42 -18.73 23.79
N GLU A 114 20.40 -18.32 22.99
CA GLU A 114 21.81 -18.67 23.15
C GLU A 114 22.54 -17.50 23.82
#